data_47e42d86bfb5a9f5d26d1d1fc3dd4964
#
_entry.id   47e42d86bfb5a9f5d26d1d1fc3dd4964
#
_cell.length_a   1.000
_cell.length_b   1.000
_cell.length_c   1.000
_cell.angle_alpha   90.00
_cell.angle_beta   90.00
_cell.angle_gamma   90.00
#
_symmetry.space_group_name_H-M   'P 1'
#
loop_
_entity.id
_entity.type
_entity.pdbx_description
1 polymer ?
#
loop_
_entity_poly.entity_id
_entity_poly.type
_entity_poly.pdbx_seq_one_letter_code
_entity_poly.pdbx_strand_id
1 'polypeptide(L)'
;RGLSRIEREFEASDQRRYFVPCPHCGAMQWLQFDRLRWAKGKPETAAYHCEGCERPIAEHHKTEMLAKGEWRATAVSRDPKAIGFHLSALYSPLGWKSWSDVAREWLAAQGSDETLRAARNTLLGETWVESGDAPEWQRLADRREAWKPGTVPMAALFLTAGADVQRDRIEVDIWAWGRGLESWLVDHIVIPGGPDDPAAWDKLTALLGQSWQHANGAFMTVARLGIDTGYEAAAVYGWSRKVGFEQVAPLKGLEGFNRSAPVSGPTFVDATIGGKRLRRGARLWSVATATFKAETYRFLRIERPSDEDRALGVLDAPGTIHLPGWADTEWLKQLVAEQLVTIRNKRGYAHQEWQKMRERNEALDCRVYARAAAWILGADRWDEATWRRLEAQAGVETRMPTAVTAETTPDPAQLKAGTLTTPRRKRRAYTPNFMRD
;
A
#
# COMPACT_ATOMS: atom_id res chain seq x y z
N ARG A 1 4.83 -2.03 13.53
CA ARG A 1 3.49 -2.46 14.00
C ARG A 1 3.18 -1.71 15.26
N GLY A 2 2.16 -0.84 15.23
CA GLY A 2 1.59 -0.16 16.40
C GLY A 2 0.69 -1.09 17.20
N LEU A 3 1.03 -2.37 17.31
CA LEU A 3 0.23 -3.34 18.01
C LEU A 3 0.17 -2.97 19.51
N SER A 4 -1.03 -3.03 20.07
CA SER A 4 -1.20 -2.92 21.50
C SER A 4 -0.40 -4.03 22.19
N ARG A 5 0.05 -3.80 23.43
CA ARG A 5 0.79 -4.82 24.18
C ARG A 5 -0.03 -6.13 24.25
N ILE A 6 -1.32 -6.04 24.50
CA ILE A 6 -2.20 -7.20 24.64
C ILE A 6 -2.28 -8.03 23.35
N GLU A 7 -2.27 -7.37 22.17
CA GLU A 7 -2.28 -8.05 20.87
C GLU A 7 -1.00 -8.86 20.66
N ARG A 8 0.17 -8.24 20.92
CA ARG A 8 1.46 -8.94 20.82
C ARG A 8 1.56 -10.14 21.74
N GLU A 9 1.12 -9.99 23.00
CA GLU A 9 1.12 -11.08 23.96
C GLU A 9 0.15 -12.21 23.54
N PHE A 10 -1.02 -11.82 23.00
CA PHE A 10 -1.98 -12.80 22.49
C PHE A 10 -1.46 -13.52 21.23
N GLU A 11 -0.86 -12.81 20.28
CA GLU A 11 -0.25 -13.41 19.08
C GLU A 11 0.92 -14.34 19.40
N ALA A 12 1.66 -14.07 20.48
CA ALA A 12 2.76 -14.91 20.96
C ALA A 12 2.30 -16.15 21.77
N SER A 13 1.03 -16.19 22.18
CA SER A 13 0.42 -17.25 22.99
C SER A 13 -0.15 -18.40 22.14
N ASP A 14 -0.83 -19.35 22.79
CA ASP A 14 -1.57 -20.42 22.11
C ASP A 14 -2.95 -20.00 21.56
N GLN A 15 -3.31 -18.72 21.67
CA GLN A 15 -4.47 -18.06 21.06
C GLN A 15 -5.79 -18.79 21.24
N ARG A 16 -6.14 -19.16 22.47
CA ARG A 16 -7.35 -19.92 22.74
C ARG A 16 -8.62 -19.14 22.37
N ARG A 17 -9.53 -19.86 21.72
CA ARG A 17 -10.89 -19.45 21.41
C ARG A 17 -11.88 -20.36 22.13
N TYR A 18 -13.05 -19.82 22.49
CA TYR A 18 -14.09 -20.61 23.14
C TYR A 18 -15.00 -21.21 22.07
N PHE A 19 -14.92 -22.52 21.89
CA PHE A 19 -15.72 -23.25 20.91
C PHE A 19 -17.02 -23.70 21.55
N VAL A 20 -18.13 -23.52 20.84
CA VAL A 20 -19.48 -23.90 21.26
C VAL A 20 -20.14 -24.79 20.21
N PRO A 21 -20.94 -25.80 20.61
CA PRO A 21 -21.63 -26.66 19.64
C PRO A 21 -22.79 -25.94 18.97
N CYS A 22 -22.97 -26.16 17.68
CA CYS A 22 -24.20 -25.75 16.97
C CYS A 22 -25.40 -26.59 17.47
N PRO A 23 -26.54 -26.00 17.83
CA PRO A 23 -27.71 -26.74 18.30
C PRO A 23 -28.38 -27.58 17.20
N HIS A 24 -28.08 -27.32 15.94
CA HIS A 24 -28.68 -28.01 14.80
C HIS A 24 -27.84 -29.18 14.28
N CYS A 25 -26.50 -29.05 14.21
CA CYS A 25 -25.65 -30.07 13.63
C CYS A 25 -24.53 -30.54 14.55
N GLY A 26 -24.39 -29.98 15.76
CA GLY A 26 -23.37 -30.34 16.72
C GLY A 26 -21.93 -29.87 16.40
N ALA A 27 -21.72 -29.22 15.26
CA ALA A 27 -20.40 -28.73 14.88
C ALA A 27 -19.86 -27.72 15.91
N MET A 28 -18.65 -27.97 16.39
CA MET A 28 -17.96 -27.08 17.32
C MET A 28 -17.35 -25.91 16.56
N GLN A 29 -17.73 -24.69 16.92
CA GLN A 29 -17.34 -23.43 16.27
C GLN A 29 -17.10 -22.34 17.31
N TRP A 30 -16.18 -21.41 17.03
CA TRP A 30 -16.07 -20.20 17.84
C TRP A 30 -16.87 -19.07 17.21
N LEU A 31 -17.51 -18.22 18.05
CA LEU A 31 -18.41 -17.18 17.53
C LEU A 31 -17.63 -16.04 16.90
N GLN A 32 -17.88 -15.81 15.62
CA GLN A 32 -17.28 -14.77 14.76
C GLN A 32 -18.33 -13.72 14.41
N PHE A 33 -17.94 -12.45 14.40
CA PHE A 33 -18.89 -11.35 14.19
C PHE A 33 -19.49 -11.35 12.78
N ASP A 34 -18.76 -11.74 11.76
CA ASP A 34 -19.21 -11.84 10.36
C ASP A 34 -20.29 -12.92 10.14
N ARG A 35 -20.41 -13.84 11.10
CA ARG A 35 -21.49 -14.85 11.15
C ARG A 35 -22.78 -14.35 11.83
N LEU A 36 -22.74 -13.20 12.48
CA LEU A 36 -23.92 -12.55 13.02
C LEU A 36 -24.59 -11.74 11.89
N ARG A 37 -25.78 -12.17 11.45
CA ARG A 37 -26.50 -11.57 10.34
C ARG A 37 -27.86 -11.04 10.78
N TRP A 38 -28.28 -9.92 10.19
CA TRP A 38 -29.58 -9.30 10.43
C TRP A 38 -30.12 -8.65 9.16
N ALA A 39 -31.43 -8.44 9.09
CA ALA A 39 -32.03 -7.72 7.98
C ALA A 39 -31.63 -6.24 8.01
N LYS A 40 -31.43 -5.63 6.83
CA LYS A 40 -31.00 -4.23 6.70
C LYS A 40 -31.91 -3.30 7.51
N GLY A 41 -31.30 -2.55 8.43
CA GLY A 41 -32.03 -1.60 9.31
C GLY A 41 -32.85 -2.25 10.43
N LYS A 42 -32.79 -3.59 10.64
CA LYS A 42 -33.56 -4.32 11.65
C LYS A 42 -32.65 -5.18 12.53
N PRO A 43 -31.83 -4.56 13.41
CA PRO A 43 -30.88 -5.30 14.26
C PRO A 43 -31.59 -6.30 15.22
N GLU A 44 -32.88 -6.12 15.50
CA GLU A 44 -33.71 -7.05 16.29
C GLU A 44 -33.87 -8.42 15.62
N THR A 45 -33.59 -8.54 14.32
CA THR A 45 -33.60 -9.81 13.57
C THR A 45 -32.26 -10.54 13.61
N ALA A 46 -31.30 -10.10 14.42
CA ALA A 46 -29.98 -10.68 14.48
C ALA A 46 -30.00 -12.15 14.90
N ALA A 47 -29.40 -13.00 14.07
CA ALA A 47 -29.20 -14.42 14.33
C ALA A 47 -27.78 -14.82 13.93
N TYR A 48 -27.21 -15.76 14.68
CA TYR A 48 -25.88 -16.30 14.36
C TYR A 48 -26.01 -17.44 13.36
N HIS A 49 -25.22 -17.43 12.28
CA HIS A 49 -25.23 -18.47 11.27
C HIS A 49 -24.11 -19.48 11.50
N CYS A 50 -24.48 -20.75 11.64
CA CYS A 50 -23.55 -21.84 11.90
C CYS A 50 -22.50 -21.93 10.77
N GLU A 51 -21.22 -22.13 11.14
CA GLU A 51 -20.13 -22.34 10.16
C GLU A 51 -20.27 -23.68 9.39
N GLY A 52 -20.79 -24.73 10.06
CA GLY A 52 -20.90 -26.05 9.46
C GLY A 52 -22.14 -26.30 8.63
N CYS A 53 -23.32 -25.78 9.06
CA CYS A 53 -24.59 -26.07 8.38
C CYS A 53 -25.35 -24.84 7.86
N GLU A 54 -24.77 -23.64 7.99
CA GLU A 54 -25.30 -22.33 7.56
C GLU A 54 -26.69 -21.96 8.14
N ARG A 55 -27.26 -22.78 9.01
CA ARG A 55 -28.55 -22.51 9.62
C ARG A 55 -28.48 -21.35 10.61
N PRO A 56 -29.48 -20.47 10.64
CA PRO A 56 -29.58 -19.45 11.67
C PRO A 56 -29.83 -20.09 13.04
N ILE A 57 -29.08 -19.64 14.04
CA ILE A 57 -29.19 -20.03 15.43
C ILE A 57 -29.89 -18.90 16.17
N ALA A 58 -31.07 -19.19 16.76
CA ALA A 58 -31.78 -18.21 17.59
C ALA A 58 -31.07 -18.04 18.94
N GLU A 59 -31.13 -16.84 19.49
CA GLU A 59 -30.37 -16.49 20.70
C GLU A 59 -30.70 -17.32 21.94
N HIS A 60 -31.91 -17.83 22.05
CA HIS A 60 -32.30 -18.68 23.20
C HIS A 60 -31.46 -19.95 23.35
N HIS A 61 -30.82 -20.43 22.26
CA HIS A 61 -29.89 -21.56 22.33
C HIS A 61 -28.53 -21.20 22.98
N LYS A 62 -28.21 -19.89 23.10
CA LYS A 62 -26.91 -19.42 23.56
C LYS A 62 -26.52 -19.99 24.93
N THR A 63 -27.43 -20.04 25.88
CA THR A 63 -27.13 -20.58 27.24
C THR A 63 -26.67 -22.03 27.18
N GLU A 64 -27.36 -22.88 26.42
CA GLU A 64 -27.00 -24.27 26.27
C GLU A 64 -25.68 -24.45 25.49
N MET A 65 -25.49 -23.67 24.44
CA MET A 65 -24.23 -23.64 23.67
C MET A 65 -23.03 -23.26 24.56
N LEU A 66 -23.20 -22.22 25.38
CA LEU A 66 -22.13 -21.76 26.28
C LEU A 66 -21.85 -22.79 27.38
N ALA A 67 -22.85 -23.45 27.91
CA ALA A 67 -22.67 -24.50 28.93
C ALA A 67 -21.90 -25.73 28.41
N LYS A 68 -21.98 -26.01 27.12
CA LYS A 68 -21.31 -27.13 26.45
C LYS A 68 -20.02 -26.70 25.72
N GLY A 69 -19.60 -25.45 25.86
CA GLY A 69 -18.42 -24.93 25.20
C GLY A 69 -17.12 -25.34 25.88
N GLU A 70 -16.03 -25.23 25.13
CA GLU A 70 -14.68 -25.53 25.61
C GLU A 70 -13.64 -24.60 24.99
N TRP A 71 -12.56 -24.33 25.74
CA TRP A 71 -11.42 -23.59 25.25
C TRP A 71 -10.49 -24.48 24.42
N ARG A 72 -10.20 -24.07 23.20
CA ARG A 72 -9.25 -24.75 22.31
C ARG A 72 -8.15 -23.80 21.88
N ALA A 73 -6.91 -24.28 21.90
CA ALA A 73 -5.78 -23.58 21.30
C ALA A 73 -5.93 -23.52 19.77
N THR A 74 -5.72 -22.36 19.17
CA THR A 74 -5.77 -22.16 17.71
C THR A 74 -4.40 -21.88 17.11
N ALA A 75 -3.36 -21.73 17.92
CA ALA A 75 -1.98 -21.53 17.51
C ALA A 75 -1.01 -22.31 18.41
N VAL A 76 0.21 -22.48 17.91
CA VAL A 76 1.31 -23.05 18.70
C VAL A 76 2.09 -21.89 19.31
N SER A 77 2.09 -21.81 20.65
CA SER A 77 2.87 -20.81 21.37
C SER A 77 4.37 -21.07 21.28
N ARG A 78 5.16 -20.00 21.15
CA ARG A 78 6.64 -20.07 21.27
C ARG A 78 7.11 -20.37 22.71
N ASP A 79 6.36 -19.89 23.70
CA ASP A 79 6.54 -20.22 25.11
C ASP A 79 5.37 -21.10 25.56
N PRO A 80 5.61 -22.39 25.95
CA PRO A 80 4.56 -23.28 26.39
C PRO A 80 3.77 -22.79 27.61
N LYS A 81 4.28 -21.79 28.33
CA LYS A 81 3.61 -21.18 29.49
C LYS A 81 2.72 -20.00 29.11
N ALA A 82 2.86 -19.46 27.88
CA ALA A 82 2.07 -18.34 27.42
C ALA A 82 0.71 -18.84 26.88
N ILE A 83 -0.34 -18.67 27.68
CA ILE A 83 -1.71 -19.02 27.36
C ILE A 83 -2.49 -17.73 27.14
N GLY A 84 -3.10 -17.56 25.96
CA GLY A 84 -3.90 -16.39 25.61
C GLY A 84 -5.37 -16.75 25.41
N PHE A 85 -6.28 -15.92 25.92
CA PHE A 85 -7.72 -16.11 25.76
C PHE A 85 -8.33 -14.92 25.03
N HIS A 86 -9.22 -15.18 24.07
CA HIS A 86 -10.03 -14.15 23.43
C HIS A 86 -11.50 -14.48 23.55
N LEU A 87 -12.29 -13.48 23.96
CA LEU A 87 -13.75 -13.58 24.11
C LEU A 87 -14.39 -12.26 23.64
N SER A 88 -15.41 -12.36 22.79
CA SER A 88 -16.20 -11.20 22.32
C SER A 88 -17.55 -11.10 23.06
N ALA A 89 -18.26 -9.96 22.87
CA ALA A 89 -19.60 -9.79 23.43
C ALA A 89 -20.66 -10.77 22.85
N LEU A 90 -20.33 -11.50 21.78
CA LEU A 90 -21.19 -12.56 21.25
C LEU A 90 -21.45 -13.68 22.27
N TYR A 91 -20.50 -13.87 23.22
CA TYR A 91 -20.62 -14.84 24.32
C TYR A 91 -21.31 -14.29 25.57
N SER A 92 -21.79 -13.06 25.53
CA SER A 92 -22.47 -12.46 26.69
C SER A 92 -23.70 -13.28 27.06
N PRO A 93 -23.91 -13.63 28.36
CA PRO A 93 -25.08 -14.40 28.80
C PRO A 93 -26.41 -13.75 28.43
N LEU A 94 -27.47 -14.56 28.31
CA LEU A 94 -28.81 -14.06 28.12
C LEU A 94 -29.19 -13.11 29.28
N GLY A 95 -29.80 -11.99 28.92
CA GLY A 95 -30.19 -10.96 29.87
C GLY A 95 -29.13 -9.89 30.15
N TRP A 96 -27.87 -10.08 29.68
CA TRP A 96 -26.81 -9.07 29.81
C TRP A 96 -26.67 -8.27 28.52
N LYS A 97 -26.24 -8.93 27.42
CA LYS A 97 -26.12 -8.29 26.10
C LYS A 97 -26.60 -9.30 25.04
N SER A 98 -27.64 -8.95 24.33
CA SER A 98 -28.18 -9.79 23.25
C SER A 98 -27.38 -9.63 21.95
N TRP A 99 -27.51 -10.60 21.04
CA TRP A 99 -26.99 -10.45 19.67
C TRP A 99 -27.62 -9.26 18.93
N SER A 100 -28.88 -8.94 19.22
CA SER A 100 -29.55 -7.74 18.74
C SER A 100 -28.92 -6.46 19.28
N ASP A 101 -28.48 -6.44 20.55
CA ASP A 101 -27.77 -5.30 21.12
C ASP A 101 -26.41 -5.11 20.51
N VAL A 102 -25.66 -6.20 20.30
CA VAL A 102 -24.37 -6.17 19.59
C VAL A 102 -24.54 -5.59 18.18
N ALA A 103 -25.55 -6.04 17.43
CA ALA A 103 -25.84 -5.53 16.09
C ALA A 103 -26.24 -4.04 16.11
N ARG A 104 -27.05 -3.61 17.10
CA ARG A 104 -27.50 -2.22 17.26
C ARG A 104 -26.34 -1.29 17.60
N GLU A 105 -25.51 -1.68 18.57
CA GLU A 105 -24.34 -0.89 18.96
C GLU A 105 -23.31 -0.79 17.81
N TRP A 106 -23.11 -1.89 17.08
CA TRP A 106 -22.24 -1.88 15.89
C TRP A 106 -22.75 -0.93 14.81
N LEU A 107 -24.05 -0.94 14.52
CA LEU A 107 -24.67 -0.02 13.55
C LEU A 107 -24.57 1.44 14.00
N ALA A 108 -24.78 1.71 15.27
CA ALA A 108 -24.65 3.06 15.83
C ALA A 108 -23.20 3.56 15.80
N ALA A 109 -22.23 2.65 15.87
CA ALA A 109 -20.82 2.99 15.85
C ALA A 109 -20.29 3.37 14.47
N GLN A 110 -20.98 3.07 13.36
CA GLN A 110 -20.53 3.32 12.00
C GLN A 110 -20.46 4.82 11.63
N GLY A 111 -20.91 5.71 12.50
CA GLY A 111 -20.92 7.15 12.24
C GLY A 111 -19.54 7.84 12.29
N SER A 112 -18.54 7.27 12.94
CA SER A 112 -17.16 7.79 12.99
C SER A 112 -16.15 6.69 13.32
N ASP A 113 -14.89 6.89 12.91
CA ASP A 113 -13.79 5.96 13.21
C ASP A 113 -13.55 5.80 14.72
N GLU A 114 -13.79 6.86 15.50
CA GLU A 114 -13.66 6.83 16.97
C GLU A 114 -14.69 5.89 17.61
N THR A 115 -15.95 6.00 17.20
CA THR A 115 -17.03 5.15 17.70
C THR A 115 -16.89 3.72 17.23
N LEU A 116 -16.46 3.52 15.97
CA LEU A 116 -16.20 2.20 15.40
C LEU A 116 -15.04 1.50 16.10
N ARG A 117 -13.97 2.24 16.42
CA ARG A 117 -12.84 1.76 17.21
C ARG A 117 -13.29 1.33 18.61
N ALA A 118 -14.07 2.17 19.28
CA ALA A 118 -14.61 1.82 20.60
C ALA A 118 -15.45 0.54 20.54
N ALA A 119 -16.37 0.44 19.57
CA ALA A 119 -17.20 -0.74 19.39
C ALA A 119 -16.36 -2.00 19.09
N ARG A 120 -15.37 -1.92 18.20
CA ARG A 120 -14.50 -3.06 17.89
C ARG A 120 -13.74 -3.55 19.10
N ASN A 121 -13.15 -2.63 19.86
CA ASN A 121 -12.40 -2.97 21.08
C ASN A 121 -13.30 -3.56 22.18
N THR A 122 -14.53 -3.02 22.37
CA THR A 122 -15.39 -3.41 23.50
C THR A 122 -16.35 -4.55 23.16
N LEU A 123 -16.90 -4.59 21.94
CA LEU A 123 -17.83 -5.66 21.54
C LEU A 123 -17.10 -6.90 21.03
N LEU A 124 -16.03 -6.70 20.23
CA LEU A 124 -15.35 -7.82 19.58
C LEU A 124 -14.11 -8.28 20.37
N GLY A 125 -13.59 -7.44 21.28
CA GLY A 125 -12.33 -7.71 21.98
C GLY A 125 -11.13 -7.69 21.02
N GLU A 126 -11.29 -7.01 19.86
CA GLU A 126 -10.28 -6.91 18.83
C GLU A 126 -9.60 -5.55 18.89
N THR A 127 -8.31 -5.52 18.58
CA THR A 127 -7.60 -4.27 18.46
C THR A 127 -8.04 -3.51 17.21
N TRP A 128 -8.15 -2.19 17.36
CA TRP A 128 -8.40 -1.32 16.23
C TRP A 128 -7.11 -1.12 15.45
N VAL A 129 -7.16 -1.50 14.19
CA VAL A 129 -6.19 -1.04 13.21
C VAL A 129 -6.84 0.14 12.50
N GLU A 130 -6.27 1.33 12.65
CA GLU A 130 -6.75 2.47 11.87
C GLU A 130 -6.70 2.06 10.40
N SER A 131 -7.84 2.07 9.73
CA SER A 131 -7.90 1.84 8.29
C SER A 131 -7.21 3.03 7.63
N GLY A 132 -5.92 2.88 7.43
CA GLY A 132 -5.17 3.82 6.62
C GLY A 132 -5.63 3.74 5.17
N ASP A 133 -5.21 4.70 4.40
CA ASP A 133 -5.57 4.89 2.99
C ASP A 133 -5.03 3.81 2.02
N ALA A 134 -4.70 2.60 2.48
CA ALA A 134 -4.23 1.54 1.59
C ALA A 134 -5.36 0.98 0.71
N PRO A 135 -5.14 0.82 -0.61
CA PRO A 135 -6.08 0.10 -1.46
C PRO A 135 -6.17 -1.37 -1.03
N GLU A 136 -7.37 -1.94 -1.13
CA GLU A 136 -7.55 -3.37 -0.88
C GLU A 136 -6.85 -4.19 -1.96
N TRP A 137 -6.03 -5.16 -1.59
CA TRP A 137 -5.32 -6.03 -2.52
C TRP A 137 -6.27 -6.87 -3.39
N GLN A 138 -7.47 -7.22 -2.88
CA GLN A 138 -8.51 -7.92 -3.64
C GLN A 138 -8.94 -7.12 -4.86
N ARG A 139 -9.20 -5.81 -4.69
CA ARG A 139 -9.54 -4.91 -5.79
C ARG A 139 -8.42 -4.82 -6.84
N LEU A 140 -7.16 -4.92 -6.40
CA LEU A 140 -6.02 -4.97 -7.32
C LEU A 140 -5.97 -6.32 -8.07
N ALA A 141 -6.30 -7.42 -7.39
CA ALA A 141 -6.36 -8.74 -8.00
C ALA A 141 -7.43 -8.83 -9.10
N ASP A 142 -8.59 -8.20 -8.88
CA ASP A 142 -9.72 -8.24 -9.80
C ASP A 142 -9.46 -7.45 -11.09
N ARG A 143 -8.57 -6.45 -11.06
CA ARG A 143 -8.24 -5.59 -12.22
C ARG A 143 -6.96 -6.00 -12.95
N ARG A 144 -6.37 -7.16 -12.65
CA ARG A 144 -5.17 -7.65 -13.34
C ARG A 144 -5.43 -7.90 -14.82
N GLU A 145 -4.41 -7.70 -15.61
CA GLU A 145 -4.44 -7.77 -17.06
C GLU A 145 -3.61 -8.93 -17.60
N ALA A 146 -3.90 -9.37 -18.82
CA ALA A 146 -3.27 -10.54 -19.40
C ALA A 146 -2.04 -10.17 -20.24
N TRP A 147 -0.84 -10.24 -19.64
CA TRP A 147 0.42 -10.33 -20.35
C TRP A 147 1.38 -11.28 -19.61
N LYS A 148 2.37 -11.79 -20.34
CA LYS A 148 3.36 -12.73 -19.81
C LYS A 148 4.48 -12.00 -19.07
N PRO A 149 5.12 -12.63 -18.05
CA PRO A 149 6.34 -12.09 -17.46
C PRO A 149 7.37 -11.76 -18.54
N GLY A 150 8.09 -10.67 -18.36
CA GLY A 150 9.10 -10.23 -19.30
C GLY A 150 8.59 -9.56 -20.58
N THR A 151 7.27 -9.36 -20.72
CA THR A 151 6.69 -8.62 -21.86
C THR A 151 6.45 -7.16 -21.50
N VAL A 152 6.95 -6.26 -22.34
CA VAL A 152 6.75 -4.81 -22.20
C VAL A 152 5.52 -4.39 -23.00
N PRO A 153 4.47 -3.84 -22.37
CA PRO A 153 3.24 -3.43 -23.06
C PRO A 153 3.44 -2.29 -24.06
N MET A 154 2.54 -2.17 -25.05
CA MET A 154 2.66 -1.27 -26.20
C MET A 154 2.86 0.21 -25.85
N ALA A 155 2.22 0.72 -24.80
CA ALA A 155 2.32 2.14 -24.43
C ALA A 155 3.55 2.48 -23.57
N ALA A 156 4.39 1.49 -23.27
CA ALA A 156 5.60 1.67 -22.49
C ALA A 156 6.73 2.25 -23.33
N LEU A 157 7.50 3.18 -22.77
CA LEU A 157 8.52 3.93 -23.49
C LEU A 157 9.93 3.72 -22.93
N PHE A 158 10.06 3.33 -21.67
CA PHE A 158 11.35 3.02 -21.03
C PHE A 158 11.14 2.14 -19.80
N LEU A 159 12.23 1.50 -19.34
CA LEU A 159 12.23 0.61 -18.20
C LEU A 159 13.11 1.15 -17.07
N THR A 160 12.64 0.98 -15.83
CA THR A 160 13.47 1.09 -14.64
C THR A 160 13.30 -0.14 -13.76
N ALA A 161 14.26 -0.37 -12.88
CA ALA A 161 14.16 -1.42 -11.88
C ALA A 161 14.28 -0.84 -10.47
N GLY A 162 13.62 -1.48 -9.53
CA GLY A 162 13.81 -1.27 -8.10
C GLY A 162 14.29 -2.56 -7.46
N ALA A 163 15.31 -2.49 -6.63
CA ALA A 163 15.86 -3.63 -5.92
C ALA A 163 15.87 -3.39 -4.41
N ASP A 164 15.39 -4.38 -3.68
CA ASP A 164 15.43 -4.44 -2.23
C ASP A 164 16.36 -5.54 -1.77
N VAL A 165 17.35 -5.18 -0.92
CA VAL A 165 18.41 -6.08 -0.47
C VAL A 165 18.05 -6.63 0.90
N GLN A 166 17.82 -7.94 0.98
CA GLN A 166 17.51 -8.66 2.20
C GLN A 166 18.69 -9.55 2.65
N ARG A 167 18.58 -10.15 3.81
CA ARG A 167 19.64 -11.00 4.40
C ARG A 167 19.98 -12.21 3.52
N ASP A 168 19.00 -12.80 2.85
CA ASP A 168 19.06 -14.09 2.17
C ASP A 168 18.69 -14.03 0.69
N ARG A 169 18.32 -12.85 0.20
CA ARG A 169 17.91 -12.63 -1.20
C ARG A 169 17.96 -11.17 -1.61
N ILE A 170 17.91 -10.93 -2.91
CA ILE A 170 17.65 -9.62 -3.50
C ILE A 170 16.36 -9.73 -4.31
N GLU A 171 15.34 -8.92 -4.00
CA GLU A 171 14.10 -8.83 -4.77
C GLU A 171 14.18 -7.67 -5.75
N VAL A 172 13.77 -7.90 -6.99
CA VAL A 172 13.86 -6.91 -8.07
C VAL A 172 12.58 -6.89 -8.86
N ASP A 173 11.97 -5.71 -8.96
CA ASP A 173 10.85 -5.45 -9.86
C ASP A 173 11.29 -4.62 -11.06
N ILE A 174 10.91 -5.06 -12.26
CA ILE A 174 11.11 -4.30 -13.50
C ILE A 174 9.80 -3.60 -13.84
N TRP A 175 9.87 -2.27 -13.93
CA TRP A 175 8.72 -1.42 -14.25
C TRP A 175 8.91 -0.71 -15.57
N ALA A 176 7.91 -0.80 -16.43
CA ALA A 176 7.80 -0.01 -17.65
C ALA A 176 7.02 1.27 -17.37
N TRP A 177 7.34 2.33 -18.09
CA TRP A 177 6.77 3.65 -17.94
C TRP A 177 6.38 4.24 -19.28
N GLY A 178 5.22 4.87 -19.33
CA GLY A 178 4.68 5.63 -20.45
C GLY A 178 4.44 7.09 -20.10
N ARG A 179 3.75 7.78 -20.98
CA ARG A 179 3.34 9.18 -20.76
C ARG A 179 2.52 9.33 -19.48
N GLY A 180 2.68 10.48 -18.84
CA GLY A 180 1.94 10.81 -17.61
C GLY A 180 2.25 9.88 -16.44
N LEU A 181 3.38 9.16 -16.47
CA LEU A 181 3.78 8.17 -15.47
C LEU A 181 2.82 6.95 -15.38
N GLU A 182 2.08 6.68 -16.44
CA GLU A 182 1.43 5.38 -16.62
C GLU A 182 2.49 4.28 -16.53
N SER A 183 2.19 3.16 -15.87
CA SER A 183 3.24 2.18 -15.58
C SER A 183 2.72 0.75 -15.51
N TRP A 184 3.59 -0.20 -15.86
CA TRP A 184 3.31 -1.64 -15.95
C TRP A 184 4.37 -2.44 -15.22
N LEU A 185 3.98 -3.43 -14.43
CA LEU A 185 4.92 -4.41 -13.91
C LEU A 185 5.30 -5.39 -15.04
N VAL A 186 6.57 -5.38 -15.42
CA VAL A 186 7.09 -6.22 -16.51
C VAL A 186 7.61 -7.55 -16.00
N ASP A 187 8.32 -7.52 -14.87
CA ASP A 187 8.91 -8.72 -14.29
C ASP A 187 9.11 -8.58 -12.78
N HIS A 188 9.11 -9.70 -12.06
CA HIS A 188 9.44 -9.80 -10.65
C HIS A 188 10.43 -10.94 -10.46
N ILE A 189 11.60 -10.64 -9.94
CA ILE A 189 12.73 -11.57 -9.89
C ILE A 189 13.25 -11.64 -8.47
N VAL A 190 13.27 -12.84 -7.90
CA VAL A 190 13.89 -13.12 -6.60
C VAL A 190 15.24 -13.80 -6.84
N ILE A 191 16.32 -13.12 -6.50
CA ILE A 191 17.69 -13.62 -6.59
C ILE A 191 18.06 -14.18 -5.22
N PRO A 192 18.17 -15.51 -5.06
CA PRO A 192 18.62 -16.10 -3.80
C PRO A 192 20.09 -15.78 -3.54
N GLY A 193 20.41 -15.55 -2.26
CA GLY A 193 21.75 -15.13 -1.79
C GLY A 193 21.73 -13.70 -1.25
N GLY A 194 22.35 -13.50 -0.11
CA GLY A 194 22.44 -12.20 0.56
C GLY A 194 23.61 -11.33 0.06
N PRO A 195 23.85 -10.19 0.73
CA PRO A 195 24.92 -9.24 0.35
C PRO A 195 26.32 -9.82 0.38
N ASP A 196 26.54 -10.88 1.17
CA ASP A 196 27.83 -11.58 1.29
C ASP A 196 28.04 -12.63 0.19
N ASP A 197 27.01 -12.92 -0.64
CA ASP A 197 27.09 -13.88 -1.73
C ASP A 197 27.45 -13.19 -3.06
N PRO A 198 28.68 -13.37 -3.56
CA PRO A 198 29.09 -12.81 -4.86
C PRO A 198 28.22 -13.27 -6.03
N ALA A 199 27.67 -14.51 -5.96
CA ALA A 199 26.83 -15.04 -7.04
C ALA A 199 25.49 -14.29 -7.16
N ALA A 200 24.95 -13.77 -6.06
CA ALA A 200 23.74 -12.92 -6.09
C ALA A 200 24.02 -11.61 -6.86
N TRP A 201 25.15 -10.97 -6.60
CA TRP A 201 25.56 -9.76 -7.30
C TRP A 201 25.89 -9.98 -8.79
N ASP A 202 26.47 -11.13 -9.13
CA ASP A 202 26.73 -11.51 -10.53
C ASP A 202 25.41 -11.72 -11.28
N LYS A 203 24.41 -12.36 -10.66
CA LYS A 203 23.05 -12.51 -11.22
C LYS A 203 22.37 -11.15 -11.40
N LEU A 204 22.48 -10.24 -10.42
CA LEU A 204 21.93 -8.89 -10.54
C LEU A 204 22.62 -8.09 -11.64
N THR A 205 23.93 -8.27 -11.82
CA THR A 205 24.69 -7.66 -12.92
C THR A 205 24.24 -8.22 -14.28
N ALA A 206 24.06 -9.53 -14.39
CA ALA A 206 23.56 -10.17 -15.59
C ALA A 206 22.14 -9.70 -15.96
N LEU A 207 21.29 -9.49 -14.94
CA LEU A 207 19.95 -8.94 -15.11
C LEU A 207 19.97 -7.55 -15.76
N LEU A 208 20.90 -6.68 -15.38
CA LEU A 208 21.03 -5.35 -15.98
C LEU A 208 21.48 -5.39 -17.46
N GLY A 209 22.09 -6.47 -17.89
CA GLY A 209 22.45 -6.71 -19.29
C GLY A 209 21.32 -7.35 -20.11
N GLN A 210 20.23 -7.76 -19.48
CA GLN A 210 19.09 -8.37 -20.18
C GLN A 210 18.27 -7.33 -20.94
N SER A 211 17.50 -7.83 -21.90
CA SER A 211 16.53 -7.05 -22.63
C SER A 211 15.17 -7.71 -22.58
N TRP A 212 14.12 -6.89 -22.51
CA TRP A 212 12.73 -7.31 -22.46
C TRP A 212 12.05 -7.00 -23.79
N GLN A 213 11.26 -7.97 -24.27
CA GLN A 213 10.59 -7.80 -25.56
C GLN A 213 9.38 -6.87 -25.41
N HIS A 214 9.38 -5.81 -26.19
CA HIS A 214 8.25 -4.91 -26.33
C HIS A 214 7.17 -5.51 -27.23
N ALA A 215 5.90 -5.16 -27.01
CA ALA A 215 4.77 -5.69 -27.75
C ALA A 215 4.82 -5.44 -29.27
N ASN A 216 5.60 -4.46 -29.73
CA ASN A 216 5.85 -4.20 -31.16
C ASN A 216 7.03 -5.03 -31.74
N GLY A 217 7.63 -5.91 -30.94
CA GLY A 217 8.77 -6.75 -31.34
C GLY A 217 10.16 -6.17 -31.08
N ALA A 218 10.27 -4.89 -30.65
CA ALA A 218 11.55 -4.31 -30.24
C ALA A 218 12.02 -4.84 -28.89
N PHE A 219 13.26 -4.55 -28.53
CA PHE A 219 13.83 -4.94 -27.24
C PHE A 219 14.21 -3.70 -26.43
N MET A 220 13.88 -3.71 -25.14
CA MET A 220 14.21 -2.64 -24.21
C MET A 220 15.11 -3.15 -23.08
N THR A 221 16.05 -2.34 -22.63
CA THR A 221 16.89 -2.58 -21.47
C THR A 221 16.47 -1.69 -20.30
N VAL A 222 16.84 -2.09 -19.08
CA VAL A 222 16.67 -1.24 -17.89
C VAL A 222 17.56 -0.01 -18.01
N ALA A 223 16.94 1.16 -18.11
CA ALA A 223 17.65 2.42 -18.22
C ALA A 223 18.34 2.81 -16.91
N ARG A 224 17.74 2.45 -15.78
CA ARG A 224 18.31 2.67 -14.44
C ARG A 224 17.72 1.74 -13.41
N LEU A 225 18.56 1.21 -12.51
CA LEU A 225 18.20 0.48 -11.32
C LEU A 225 18.34 1.39 -10.10
N GLY A 226 17.29 1.52 -9.28
CA GLY A 226 17.36 2.02 -7.92
C GLY A 226 17.50 0.87 -6.93
N ILE A 227 18.54 0.90 -6.09
CA ILE A 227 18.82 -0.18 -5.14
C ILE A 227 18.88 0.35 -3.71
N ASP A 228 18.19 -0.34 -2.79
CA ASP A 228 18.21 0.01 -1.37
C ASP A 228 19.59 -0.10 -0.75
N THR A 229 19.89 0.80 0.20
CA THR A 229 21.11 0.80 1.00
C THR A 229 20.83 0.67 2.50
N GLY A 230 19.63 0.30 2.88
CA GLY A 230 19.22 0.15 4.29
C GLY A 230 19.89 -1.03 4.96
N TYR A 231 20.13 -2.11 4.21
CA TYR A 231 20.82 -3.30 4.66
C TYR A 231 22.14 -3.47 3.92
N GLU A 232 23.25 -3.66 4.66
CA GLU A 232 24.61 -3.86 4.15
C GLU A 232 25.06 -2.86 3.07
N ALA A 233 24.94 -1.57 3.35
CA ALA A 233 25.26 -0.47 2.43
C ALA A 233 26.65 -0.59 1.78
N ALA A 234 27.63 -1.16 2.51
CA ALA A 234 29.00 -1.32 2.00
C ALA A 234 29.07 -2.26 0.78
N ALA A 235 28.30 -3.36 0.82
CA ALA A 235 28.21 -4.30 -0.30
C ALA A 235 27.55 -3.65 -1.52
N VAL A 236 26.43 -2.93 -1.29
CA VAL A 236 25.72 -2.18 -2.34
C VAL A 236 26.64 -1.13 -2.99
N TYR A 237 27.39 -0.36 -2.20
CA TYR A 237 28.30 0.65 -2.73
C TYR A 237 29.44 0.02 -3.55
N GLY A 238 30.00 -1.10 -3.05
CA GLY A 238 31.04 -1.84 -3.73
C GLY A 238 30.60 -2.35 -5.10
N TRP A 239 29.44 -2.97 -5.15
CA TRP A 239 28.85 -3.47 -6.38
C TRP A 239 28.44 -2.34 -7.34
N SER A 240 27.72 -1.32 -6.87
CA SER A 240 27.29 -0.20 -7.71
C SER A 240 28.45 0.56 -8.35
N ARG A 241 29.60 0.63 -7.67
CA ARG A 241 30.82 1.22 -8.23
C ARG A 241 31.39 0.38 -9.38
N LYS A 242 31.32 -0.95 -9.29
CA LYS A 242 31.81 -1.85 -10.37
C LYS A 242 30.92 -1.76 -11.61
N VAL A 243 29.59 -1.73 -11.43
CA VAL A 243 28.63 -1.65 -12.53
C VAL A 243 28.58 -0.26 -13.14
N GLY A 244 28.64 0.77 -12.32
CA GLY A 244 28.63 2.17 -12.74
C GLY A 244 27.38 2.92 -12.28
N PHE A 245 27.60 4.13 -11.78
CA PHE A 245 26.52 4.98 -11.22
C PHE A 245 25.60 5.61 -12.28
N GLU A 246 25.89 5.45 -13.55
CA GLU A 246 24.98 5.87 -14.62
C GLU A 246 23.81 4.88 -14.77
N GLN A 247 24.07 3.60 -14.54
CA GLN A 247 23.06 2.55 -14.63
C GLN A 247 22.44 2.20 -13.27
N VAL A 248 23.22 2.35 -12.17
CA VAL A 248 22.78 2.00 -10.82
C VAL A 248 22.78 3.22 -9.91
N ALA A 249 21.68 3.43 -9.22
CA ALA A 249 21.53 4.46 -8.20
C ALA A 249 21.37 3.82 -6.80
N PRO A 250 22.39 3.82 -5.93
CA PRO A 250 22.22 3.50 -4.53
C PRO A 250 21.28 4.51 -3.86
N LEU A 251 20.23 4.02 -3.21
CA LEU A 251 19.15 4.82 -2.65
C LEU A 251 19.10 4.65 -1.13
N LYS A 252 18.88 5.76 -0.43
CA LYS A 252 18.58 5.77 1.00
C LYS A 252 17.20 6.35 1.22
N GLY A 253 16.30 5.51 1.72
CA GLY A 253 14.98 5.95 2.16
C GLY A 253 15.08 6.95 3.31
N LEU A 254 14.32 8.04 3.21
CA LEU A 254 14.15 9.04 4.26
C LEU A 254 12.67 9.12 4.60
N GLU A 255 12.37 8.98 5.88
CA GLU A 255 11.00 9.08 6.40
C GLU A 255 10.51 10.54 6.45
N GLY A 256 9.18 10.69 6.55
CA GLY A 256 8.49 11.97 6.71
C GLY A 256 8.17 12.68 5.41
N PHE A 257 7.20 13.60 5.49
CA PHE A 257 6.64 14.32 4.33
C PHE A 257 7.32 15.68 4.08
N ASN A 258 8.12 16.20 5.01
CA ASN A 258 8.72 17.53 4.93
C ASN A 258 10.02 17.54 4.11
N ARG A 259 9.93 17.14 2.83
CA ARG A 259 11.08 17.14 1.92
C ARG A 259 10.80 18.05 0.73
N SER A 260 11.80 18.86 0.37
CA SER A 260 11.70 19.80 -0.74
C SER A 260 11.65 19.15 -2.12
N ALA A 261 12.19 17.93 -2.24
CA ALA A 261 12.17 17.15 -3.46
C ALA A 261 11.99 15.66 -3.16
N PRO A 262 11.29 14.91 -4.03
CA PRO A 262 11.10 13.47 -3.88
C PRO A 262 12.41 12.66 -3.88
N VAL A 263 13.40 13.11 -4.66
CA VAL A 263 14.76 12.57 -4.68
C VAL A 263 15.76 13.71 -4.64
N SER A 264 16.76 13.61 -3.80
CA SER A 264 17.88 14.56 -3.72
C SER A 264 19.21 13.84 -3.85
N GLY A 265 20.19 14.54 -4.41
CA GLY A 265 21.53 13.98 -4.65
C GLY A 265 21.91 13.99 -6.13
N PRO A 266 23.01 13.26 -6.50
CA PRO A 266 23.76 12.39 -5.60
C PRO A 266 24.69 13.16 -4.63
N THR A 267 24.77 12.65 -3.40
CA THR A 267 25.81 13.02 -2.44
C THR A 267 26.94 11.99 -2.52
N PHE A 268 28.18 12.46 -2.36
CA PHE A 268 29.32 11.57 -2.29
C PHE A 268 29.53 11.09 -0.87
N VAL A 269 29.54 9.78 -0.66
CA VAL A 269 29.77 9.15 0.64
C VAL A 269 31.06 8.33 0.63
N ASP A 270 31.67 8.22 1.82
CA ASP A 270 32.81 7.33 1.99
C ASP A 270 32.31 5.88 1.93
N ALA A 271 33.06 5.01 1.29
CA ALA A 271 32.73 3.60 1.16
C ALA A 271 33.93 2.73 1.58
N THR A 272 33.66 1.63 2.28
CA THR A 272 34.68 0.60 2.54
C THR A 272 34.50 -0.49 1.50
N ILE A 273 35.51 -0.68 0.66
CA ILE A 273 35.49 -1.65 -0.44
C ILE A 273 36.75 -2.50 -0.34
N GLY A 274 36.58 -3.82 -0.21
CA GLY A 274 37.73 -4.74 -0.04
C GLY A 274 38.59 -4.40 1.17
N GLY A 275 37.99 -3.96 2.28
CA GLY A 275 38.67 -3.58 3.52
C GLY A 275 39.36 -2.19 3.46
N LYS A 276 39.35 -1.48 2.32
CA LYS A 276 39.94 -0.14 2.17
C LYS A 276 38.84 0.95 2.21
N ARG A 277 39.02 1.95 3.07
CA ARG A 277 38.15 3.14 3.08
C ARG A 277 38.51 4.05 1.91
N LEU A 278 37.54 4.29 1.06
CA LEU A 278 37.62 5.22 -0.07
C LEU A 278 36.81 6.48 0.26
N ARG A 279 37.49 7.63 0.31
CA ARG A 279 36.79 8.93 0.46
C ARG A 279 35.97 9.17 -0.81
N ARG A 280 34.70 9.60 -0.62
CA ARG A 280 33.77 9.82 -1.73
C ARG A 280 33.66 8.60 -2.66
N GLY A 281 33.77 7.39 -2.09
CA GLY A 281 33.82 6.13 -2.82
C GLY A 281 32.54 5.72 -3.49
N ALA A 282 31.39 6.26 -3.07
CA ALA A 282 30.08 5.98 -3.64
C ALA A 282 29.24 7.24 -3.85
N ARG A 283 28.26 7.12 -4.74
CA ARG A 283 27.19 8.12 -4.95
C ARG A 283 25.93 7.61 -4.28
N LEU A 284 25.28 8.44 -3.50
CA LEU A 284 24.06 8.10 -2.77
C LEU A 284 22.96 9.13 -3.06
N TRP A 285 21.76 8.65 -3.40
CA TRP A 285 20.57 9.48 -3.54
C TRP A 285 19.66 9.26 -2.35
N SER A 286 19.12 10.34 -1.81
CA SER A 286 18.13 10.30 -0.75
C SER A 286 16.74 10.34 -1.35
N VAL A 287 15.87 9.41 -0.94
CA VAL A 287 14.50 9.24 -1.46
C VAL A 287 13.50 9.56 -0.37
N ALA A 288 12.56 10.46 -0.62
CA ALA A 288 11.41 10.72 0.23
C ALA A 288 10.40 9.57 0.06
N THR A 289 10.61 8.45 0.74
CA THR A 289 9.81 7.24 0.59
C THR A 289 8.34 7.49 0.85
N ALA A 290 8.01 8.33 1.85
CA ALA A 290 6.64 8.71 2.17
C ALA A 290 5.91 9.36 0.98
N THR A 291 6.60 10.19 0.19
CA THR A 291 6.03 10.84 -0.99
C THR A 291 5.71 9.83 -2.09
N PHE A 292 6.65 8.93 -2.41
CA PHE A 292 6.41 7.92 -3.45
C PHE A 292 5.44 6.82 -3.02
N LYS A 293 5.37 6.48 -1.74
CA LYS A 293 4.32 5.61 -1.20
C LYS A 293 2.95 6.25 -1.38
N ALA A 294 2.80 7.51 -1.00
CA ALA A 294 1.54 8.26 -1.19
C ALA A 294 1.15 8.38 -2.67
N GLU A 295 2.11 8.63 -3.56
CA GLU A 295 1.90 8.64 -5.02
C GLU A 295 1.45 7.27 -5.51
N THR A 296 2.13 6.19 -5.11
CA THR A 296 1.80 4.81 -5.51
C THR A 296 0.38 4.45 -5.08
N TYR A 297 0.00 4.73 -3.84
CA TYR A 297 -1.36 4.44 -3.36
C TYR A 297 -2.43 5.28 -4.05
N ARG A 298 -2.14 6.55 -4.35
CA ARG A 298 -3.03 7.38 -5.17
C ARG A 298 -3.23 6.79 -6.56
N PHE A 299 -2.16 6.37 -7.23
CA PHE A 299 -2.19 5.77 -8.55
C PHE A 299 -2.90 4.40 -8.57
N LEU A 300 -2.72 3.60 -7.53
CA LEU A 300 -3.45 2.33 -7.36
C LEU A 300 -4.96 2.52 -7.18
N ARG A 301 -5.43 3.69 -6.80
CA ARG A 301 -6.86 4.01 -6.67
C ARG A 301 -7.50 4.54 -7.94
N ILE A 302 -6.71 4.91 -8.94
CA ILE A 302 -7.25 5.40 -10.21
C ILE A 302 -8.16 4.32 -10.79
N GLU A 303 -9.39 4.72 -11.09
CA GLU A 303 -10.36 3.86 -11.78
C GLU A 303 -10.00 3.80 -13.26
N ARG A 304 -10.08 2.61 -13.81
CA ARG A 304 -9.78 2.39 -15.23
C ARG A 304 -11.05 2.55 -16.06
N PRO A 305 -10.93 3.05 -17.29
CA PRO A 305 -12.04 3.09 -18.21
C PRO A 305 -12.65 1.70 -18.39
N SER A 306 -13.97 1.62 -18.51
CA SER A 306 -14.67 0.38 -18.88
C SER A 306 -14.27 -0.09 -20.28
N ASP A 307 -14.60 -1.32 -20.62
CA ASP A 307 -14.34 -1.84 -21.98
C ASP A 307 -15.14 -1.04 -23.02
N GLU A 308 -16.31 -0.53 -22.67
CA GLU A 308 -17.12 0.35 -23.50
C GLU A 308 -16.43 1.71 -23.73
N ASP A 309 -15.90 2.33 -22.67
CA ASP A 309 -15.14 3.58 -22.76
C ASP A 309 -13.88 3.41 -23.61
N ARG A 310 -13.17 2.29 -23.47
CA ARG A 310 -11.98 1.97 -24.27
C ARG A 310 -12.32 1.77 -25.74
N ALA A 311 -13.46 1.15 -26.05
CA ALA A 311 -13.95 1.02 -27.41
C ALA A 311 -14.29 2.40 -28.04
N LEU A 312 -14.64 3.39 -27.21
CA LEU A 312 -14.85 4.79 -27.61
C LEU A 312 -13.55 5.61 -27.65
N GLY A 313 -12.38 5.00 -27.35
CA GLY A 313 -11.08 5.64 -27.41
C GLY A 313 -10.67 6.38 -26.13
N VAL A 314 -11.38 6.18 -25.01
CA VAL A 314 -10.99 6.73 -23.70
C VAL A 314 -9.70 6.06 -23.26
N LEU A 315 -8.68 6.86 -22.95
CA LEU A 315 -7.38 6.42 -22.47
C LEU A 315 -7.37 6.29 -20.95
N ASP A 316 -6.46 5.44 -20.43
CA ASP A 316 -6.18 5.40 -19.02
C ASP A 316 -5.67 6.77 -18.50
N ALA A 317 -6.04 7.13 -17.28
CA ALA A 317 -5.64 8.40 -16.70
C ALA A 317 -4.13 8.42 -16.37
N PRO A 318 -3.47 9.58 -16.41
CA PRO A 318 -2.07 9.71 -15.99
C PRO A 318 -1.83 9.11 -14.61
N GLY A 319 -0.75 8.32 -14.47
CA GLY A 319 -0.38 7.63 -13.24
C GLY A 319 -1.03 6.26 -13.06
N THR A 320 -1.90 5.81 -13.96
CA THR A 320 -2.49 4.46 -13.86
C THR A 320 -1.38 3.41 -13.74
N ILE A 321 -1.56 2.52 -12.77
CA ILE A 321 -0.69 1.35 -12.55
C ILE A 321 -1.40 0.11 -13.06
N HIS A 322 -0.77 -0.56 -14.02
CA HIS A 322 -1.24 -1.80 -14.61
C HIS A 322 -0.53 -2.99 -13.96
N LEU A 323 -1.30 -3.98 -13.58
CA LEU A 323 -0.81 -5.16 -12.88
C LEU A 323 -1.10 -6.43 -13.71
N PRO A 324 -0.12 -7.32 -13.90
CA PRO A 324 -0.30 -8.51 -14.70
C PRO A 324 -1.04 -9.62 -13.96
N GLY A 325 -1.70 -10.50 -14.70
CA GLY A 325 -2.39 -11.67 -14.16
C GLY A 325 -1.49 -12.64 -13.40
N TRP A 326 -0.20 -12.68 -13.73
CA TRP A 326 0.79 -13.51 -13.06
C TRP A 326 1.32 -12.92 -11.73
N ALA A 327 1.11 -11.63 -11.44
CA ALA A 327 1.41 -11.08 -10.11
C ALA A 327 0.51 -11.80 -9.09
N ASP A 328 1.13 -12.59 -8.23
CA ASP A 328 0.41 -13.43 -7.28
C ASP A 328 -0.21 -12.63 -6.12
N THR A 329 -1.02 -13.30 -5.35
CA THR A 329 -1.69 -12.68 -4.21
C THR A 329 -0.71 -12.17 -3.14
N GLU A 330 0.42 -12.86 -2.95
CA GLU A 330 1.41 -12.46 -1.95
C GLU A 330 2.14 -11.19 -2.38
N TRP A 331 2.52 -11.09 -3.66
CA TRP A 331 3.11 -9.88 -4.21
C TRP A 331 2.15 -8.67 -4.12
N LEU A 332 0.86 -8.88 -4.44
CA LEU A 332 -0.17 -7.82 -4.29
C LEU A 332 -0.32 -7.36 -2.84
N LYS A 333 -0.28 -8.28 -1.89
CA LYS A 333 -0.33 -7.97 -0.46
C LYS A 333 0.90 -7.20 0.01
N GLN A 334 2.07 -7.49 -0.53
CA GLN A 334 3.30 -6.74 -0.25
C GLN A 334 3.25 -5.34 -0.86
N LEU A 335 2.68 -5.17 -2.06
CA LEU A 335 2.53 -3.85 -2.70
C LEU A 335 1.69 -2.88 -1.85
N VAL A 336 0.72 -3.40 -1.08
CA VAL A 336 -0.14 -2.59 -0.19
C VAL A 336 0.10 -2.93 1.29
N ALA A 337 1.32 -3.30 1.64
CA ALA A 337 1.69 -3.78 2.97
C ALA A 337 1.76 -2.68 4.03
N GLU A 338 1.70 -1.43 3.67
CA GLU A 338 1.78 -0.29 4.59
C GLU A 338 0.52 0.57 4.53
N GLN A 339 0.25 1.30 5.59
CA GLN A 339 -0.86 2.24 5.66
C GLN A 339 -0.39 3.59 6.20
N LEU A 340 -0.93 4.66 5.65
CA LEU A 340 -0.72 6.00 6.18
C LEU A 340 -1.69 6.22 7.34
N VAL A 341 -1.15 6.35 8.54
CA VAL A 341 -1.93 6.55 9.75
C VAL A 341 -1.63 7.93 10.36
N THR A 342 -2.64 8.52 10.98
CA THR A 342 -2.47 9.75 11.75
C THR A 342 -2.30 9.40 13.20
N ILE A 343 -1.11 9.65 13.75
CA ILE A 343 -0.83 9.46 15.17
C ILE A 343 -0.63 10.79 15.88
N ARG A 344 -0.91 10.81 17.18
CA ARG A 344 -0.66 11.98 18.02
C ARG A 344 0.59 11.78 18.86
N ASN A 345 1.50 12.74 18.82
CA ASN A 345 2.68 12.70 19.66
C ASN A 345 2.31 12.95 21.14
N LYS A 346 3.27 12.80 22.05
CA LYS A 346 3.08 13.01 23.50
C LYS A 346 2.54 14.39 23.87
N ARG A 347 2.63 15.38 22.96
CA ARG A 347 2.12 16.75 23.13
C ARG A 347 0.76 16.97 22.49
N GLY A 348 0.10 15.92 21.96
CA GLY A 348 -1.22 15.97 21.33
C GLY A 348 -1.24 16.40 19.86
N TYR A 349 -0.09 16.76 19.25
CA TYR A 349 -0.04 17.14 17.84
C TYR A 349 -0.17 15.91 16.93
N ALA A 350 -1.10 15.97 15.99
CA ALA A 350 -1.26 14.95 14.98
C ALA A 350 -0.13 15.02 13.95
N HIS A 351 0.43 13.88 13.57
CA HIS A 351 1.32 13.73 12.42
C HIS A 351 1.00 12.43 11.69
N GLN A 352 1.31 12.40 10.42
CA GLN A 352 1.10 11.21 9.58
C GLN A 352 2.40 10.43 9.46
N GLU A 353 2.30 9.10 9.56
CA GLU A 353 3.40 8.19 9.31
C GLU A 353 2.91 6.93 8.59
N TRP A 354 3.81 6.31 7.86
CA TRP A 354 3.56 5.02 7.24
C TRP A 354 3.81 3.91 8.25
N GLN A 355 2.79 3.08 8.48
CA GLN A 355 2.89 1.91 9.35
C GLN A 355 2.84 0.63 8.52
N LYS A 356 3.80 -0.25 8.79
CA LYS A 356 3.89 -1.57 8.17
C LYS A 356 2.83 -2.49 8.77
N MET A 357 1.90 -2.94 7.95
CA MET A 357 0.80 -3.81 8.36
C MET A 357 1.12 -5.30 8.18
N ARG A 358 2.19 -5.61 7.43
CA ARG A 358 2.67 -6.96 7.14
C ARG A 358 4.17 -7.02 7.33
N GLU A 359 4.70 -8.21 7.58
CA GLU A 359 6.13 -8.43 7.72
C GLU A 359 6.87 -8.13 6.40
N ARG A 360 6.33 -8.65 5.31
CA ARG A 360 6.90 -8.48 3.97
C ARG A 360 6.26 -7.30 3.24
N ASN A 361 7.09 -6.41 2.70
CA ASN A 361 6.70 -5.23 1.90
C ASN A 361 7.65 -4.96 0.72
N GLU A 362 8.47 -5.94 0.35
CA GLU A 362 9.53 -5.79 -0.64
C GLU A 362 8.99 -5.30 -2.00
N ALA A 363 7.79 -5.75 -2.42
CA ALA A 363 7.15 -5.27 -3.66
C ALA A 363 6.86 -3.75 -3.61
N LEU A 364 6.43 -3.21 -2.45
CA LEU A 364 6.23 -1.77 -2.29
C LEU A 364 7.56 -1.02 -2.34
N ASP A 365 8.60 -1.52 -1.67
CA ASP A 365 9.90 -0.89 -1.65
C ASP A 365 10.56 -0.94 -3.04
N CYS A 366 10.51 -2.07 -3.76
CA CYS A 366 10.94 -2.18 -5.16
C CYS A 366 10.18 -1.18 -6.06
N ARG A 367 8.87 -1.04 -5.89
CA ARG A 367 8.07 -0.05 -6.64
C ARG A 367 8.56 1.39 -6.36
N VAL A 368 8.79 1.74 -5.10
CA VAL A 368 9.29 3.06 -4.70
C VAL A 368 10.67 3.33 -5.31
N TYR A 369 11.57 2.35 -5.31
CA TYR A 369 12.92 2.50 -5.85
C TYR A 369 12.94 2.54 -7.39
N ALA A 370 12.10 1.77 -8.07
CA ALA A 370 11.91 1.88 -9.51
C ALA A 370 11.36 3.26 -9.91
N ARG A 371 10.42 3.81 -9.13
CA ARG A 371 9.87 5.14 -9.36
C ARG A 371 10.91 6.24 -9.09
N ALA A 372 11.73 6.09 -8.05
CA ALA A 372 12.85 6.99 -7.79
C ALA A 372 13.88 6.96 -8.93
N ALA A 373 14.16 5.80 -9.51
CA ALA A 373 15.02 5.66 -10.69
C ALA A 373 14.45 6.40 -11.90
N ALA A 374 13.13 6.31 -12.16
CA ALA A 374 12.45 7.07 -13.21
C ALA A 374 12.53 8.59 -12.97
N TRP A 375 12.39 9.03 -11.72
CA TRP A 375 12.56 10.44 -11.34
C TRP A 375 14.00 10.94 -11.60
N ILE A 376 15.01 10.13 -11.27
CA ILE A 376 16.44 10.44 -11.51
C ILE A 376 16.71 10.56 -13.00
N LEU A 377 16.11 9.72 -13.85
CA LEU A 377 16.21 9.82 -15.31
C LEU A 377 15.58 11.11 -15.85
N GLY A 378 14.67 11.72 -15.11
CA GLY A 378 14.03 12.97 -15.47
C GLY A 378 12.59 12.85 -15.97
N ALA A 379 11.93 11.68 -15.83
CA ALA A 379 10.60 11.41 -16.37
C ALA A 379 9.55 12.47 -15.97
N ASP A 380 9.67 13.03 -14.76
CA ASP A 380 8.79 14.09 -14.25
C ASP A 380 9.03 15.49 -14.87
N ARG A 381 10.13 15.65 -15.61
CA ARG A 381 10.61 16.93 -16.11
C ARG A 381 10.85 16.93 -17.61
N TRP A 382 10.64 15.80 -18.29
CA TRP A 382 10.80 15.71 -19.73
C TRP A 382 9.77 16.56 -20.45
N ASP A 383 10.26 17.28 -21.46
CA ASP A 383 9.42 18.07 -22.35
C ASP A 383 8.74 17.19 -23.40
N GLU A 384 7.84 17.79 -24.15
CA GLU A 384 7.09 17.11 -25.20
C GLU A 384 8.00 16.54 -26.31
N ALA A 385 9.11 17.20 -26.61
CA ALA A 385 10.06 16.74 -27.62
C ALA A 385 10.77 15.45 -27.15
N THR A 386 11.08 15.34 -25.87
CA THR A 386 11.69 14.13 -25.29
C THR A 386 10.70 12.98 -25.32
N TRP A 387 9.43 13.19 -24.94
CA TRP A 387 8.39 12.16 -25.01
C TRP A 387 8.18 11.64 -26.43
N ARG A 388 8.07 12.53 -27.43
CA ARG A 388 7.94 12.14 -28.85
C ARG A 388 9.15 11.35 -29.35
N ARG A 389 10.35 11.70 -28.91
CA ARG A 389 11.56 10.95 -29.27
C ARG A 389 11.50 9.53 -28.69
N LEU A 390 11.08 9.36 -27.45
CA LEU A 390 10.93 8.05 -26.84
C LEU A 390 9.85 7.22 -27.53
N GLU A 391 8.72 7.81 -27.89
CA GLU A 391 7.68 7.17 -28.69
C GLU A 391 8.18 6.70 -30.03
N ALA A 392 8.90 7.56 -30.75
CA ALA A 392 9.50 7.21 -32.03
C ALA A 392 10.53 6.08 -31.90
N GLN A 393 11.36 6.09 -30.84
CA GLN A 393 12.32 5.02 -30.55
C GLN A 393 11.63 3.70 -30.17
N ALA A 394 10.54 3.77 -29.43
CA ALA A 394 9.74 2.62 -29.06
C ALA A 394 8.80 2.15 -30.20
N GLY A 395 8.70 2.87 -31.31
CA GLY A 395 7.78 2.56 -32.40
C GLY A 395 6.28 2.66 -31.99
N VAL A 396 6.00 3.54 -31.05
CA VAL A 396 4.64 3.76 -30.50
C VAL A 396 4.05 4.98 -31.18
N GLU A 397 2.85 4.84 -31.75
CA GLU A 397 2.12 5.99 -32.29
C GLU A 397 1.71 6.95 -31.16
N THR A 398 1.92 8.24 -31.38
CA THR A 398 1.54 9.28 -30.41
C THR A 398 0.04 9.23 -30.17
N ARG A 399 -0.39 8.70 -29.03
CA ARG A 399 -1.79 8.78 -28.59
C ARG A 399 -2.05 10.20 -28.07
N MET A 400 -2.56 11.07 -28.95
CA MET A 400 -3.09 12.36 -28.51
C MET A 400 -4.38 12.10 -27.73
N PRO A 401 -4.55 12.65 -26.52
CA PRO A 401 -5.87 12.68 -25.89
C PRO A 401 -6.81 13.37 -26.88
N THR A 402 -7.86 12.72 -27.29
CA THR A 402 -8.96 13.38 -27.99
C THR A 402 -9.41 14.48 -27.04
N ALA A 403 -9.22 15.73 -27.42
CA ALA A 403 -9.72 16.86 -26.65
C ALA A 403 -11.23 16.60 -26.49
N VAL A 404 -11.65 16.27 -25.26
CA VAL A 404 -13.05 16.35 -24.89
C VAL A 404 -13.37 17.81 -25.17
N THR A 405 -14.10 18.08 -26.25
CA THR A 405 -14.65 19.39 -26.54
C THR A 405 -15.43 19.77 -25.29
N ALA A 406 -14.85 20.69 -24.53
CA ALA A 406 -15.57 21.31 -23.44
C ALA A 406 -16.89 21.81 -24.07
N GLU A 407 -17.99 21.21 -23.61
CA GLU A 407 -19.31 21.75 -23.91
C GLU A 407 -19.24 23.21 -23.59
N THR A 408 -19.56 23.99 -24.59
CA THR A 408 -19.61 25.45 -24.62
C THR A 408 -20.22 25.96 -23.31
N THR A 409 -19.37 26.50 -22.45
CA THR A 409 -19.82 27.37 -21.37
C THR A 409 -20.70 28.46 -21.99
N PRO A 410 -21.93 28.65 -21.51
CA PRO A 410 -22.79 29.71 -22.04
C PRO A 410 -22.09 31.06 -21.85
N ASP A 411 -22.12 31.87 -22.88
CA ASP A 411 -21.60 33.24 -23.00
C ASP A 411 -21.91 34.05 -21.71
N PRO A 412 -20.90 34.61 -21.01
CA PRO A 412 -21.10 35.42 -19.81
C PRO A 412 -21.91 36.69 -20.02
N ALA A 413 -22.26 37.04 -21.27
CA ALA A 413 -23.01 38.26 -21.62
C ALA A 413 -24.51 38.18 -21.28
N GLN A 414 -25.07 37.06 -20.85
CA GLN A 414 -26.51 36.91 -20.55
C GLN A 414 -26.90 36.89 -19.08
N LEU A 415 -25.97 37.05 -18.13
CA LEU A 415 -26.30 37.20 -16.72
C LEU A 415 -26.47 38.70 -16.38
N LYS A 416 -27.72 39.13 -16.33
CA LYS A 416 -28.11 40.45 -15.85
C LYS A 416 -27.55 40.73 -14.45
N ALA A 417 -26.83 41.84 -14.32
CA ALA A 417 -26.28 42.36 -13.10
C ALA A 417 -27.33 42.54 -12.00
N GLY A 418 -27.26 41.66 -10.99
CA GLY A 418 -27.87 41.87 -9.68
C GLY A 418 -26.79 42.36 -8.74
N THR A 419 -26.86 43.65 -8.39
CA THR A 419 -25.92 44.34 -7.48
C THR A 419 -26.08 43.78 -6.05
N LEU A 420 -25.13 43.01 -5.58
CA LEU A 420 -24.97 42.69 -4.16
C LEU A 420 -23.76 43.47 -3.63
N THR A 421 -24.03 44.55 -2.92
CA THR A 421 -23.05 45.31 -2.14
C THR A 421 -22.73 44.57 -0.86
N THR A 422 -21.51 44.04 -0.76
CA THR A 422 -20.96 43.53 0.49
C THR A 422 -20.22 44.67 1.24
N PRO A 423 -20.47 44.87 2.54
CA PRO A 423 -19.76 45.90 3.28
C PRO A 423 -18.31 45.51 3.58
N ARG A 424 -17.39 46.37 3.19
CA ARG A 424 -15.96 46.25 3.38
C ARG A 424 -15.61 46.42 4.86
N ARG A 425 -15.31 45.30 5.54
CA ARG A 425 -14.84 45.31 6.94
C ARG A 425 -13.39 45.76 7.01
N LYS A 426 -13.14 46.97 7.58
CA LYS A 426 -11.81 47.48 7.88
C LYS A 426 -11.15 46.59 8.93
N ARG A 427 -10.01 45.96 8.59
CA ARG A 427 -9.14 45.29 9.55
C ARG A 427 -8.44 46.36 10.42
N ARG A 428 -8.75 46.37 11.71
CA ARG A 428 -7.95 47.09 12.71
C ARG A 428 -6.73 46.23 13.05
N ALA A 429 -5.54 46.78 12.92
CA ALA A 429 -4.31 46.17 13.40
C ALA A 429 -4.37 46.10 14.93
N TYR A 430 -4.11 44.96 15.50
CA TYR A 430 -3.97 44.74 16.94
C TYR A 430 -2.53 45.07 17.34
N THR A 431 -2.34 46.07 18.19
CA THR A 431 -1.07 46.43 18.85
C THR A 431 -1.10 45.94 20.30
N PRO A 432 -0.19 45.05 20.72
CA PRO A 432 -0.17 44.58 22.11
C PRO A 432 0.26 45.69 23.09
N ASN A 433 -0.37 45.74 24.27
CA ASN A 433 -0.26 46.80 25.29
C ASN A 433 1.05 46.85 26.11
N PHE A 434 2.10 46.13 25.71
CA PHE A 434 3.38 46.13 26.48
C PHE A 434 4.47 47.03 25.89
N MET A 435 4.13 47.94 24.97
CA MET A 435 5.05 48.98 24.47
C MET A 435 4.50 50.39 24.72
N ARG A 436 4.02 50.64 25.93
CA ARG A 436 3.81 51.95 26.44
C ARG A 436 4.31 51.97 27.90
N ASP A 437 5.58 52.28 28.02
CA ASP A 437 6.23 53.10 29.02
C ASP A 437 7.69 53.29 28.60
#